data_68f5d4789fd5a8d53431b4d2c1bf723b
#
_entry.id   68f5d4789fd5a8d53431b4d2c1bf723b
#
_cell.length_a   1.000
_cell.length_b   1.000
_cell.length_c   1.000
_cell.angle_alpha   90.00
_cell.angle_beta   90.00
_cell.angle_gamma   90.00
#
_symmetry.space_group_name_H-M   'P 1'
#
loop_
_entity.id
_entity.type
_entity.pdbx_description
1 polymer ?
#
loop_
_entity_poly.entity_id
_entity_poly.type
_entity_poly.pdbx_seq_one_letter_code
_entity_poly.pdbx_strand_id
1 'polypeptide(L)'
;MKKTSCILGIAAAVAAASALLPMHAAEAQRNPLDYNARANFGGGTLRTGFTPDPWGFPLTAGGGRSAVDVSTLGLSDAVTGQPCGRSFVTRRPDFHFTFQAGQSFSLVRFYVVTANGADATLLINQPNTQWRCNDDHGHSDWGNNLMPAIDFQRPASGRYDIWVGTYDASSRNPATLFVTELDSNHP
;
A
#
# COMPACT_ATOMS: atom_id res chain seq x y z
N MET A 1 30.00 1.71 -91.33
CA MET A 1 30.36 2.58 -90.24
C MET A 1 29.17 2.58 -89.22
N LYS A 2 29.21 1.82 -88.20
CA LYS A 2 28.16 1.75 -87.15
C LYS A 2 28.72 2.32 -85.85
N LYS A 3 28.14 3.41 -85.38
CA LYS A 3 28.48 4.03 -84.05
C LYS A 3 27.70 3.35 -82.95
N THR A 4 28.39 2.74 -82.05
CA THR A 4 27.81 2.13 -80.84
C THR A 4 27.83 3.20 -79.73
N SER A 5 26.66 3.60 -79.27
CA SER A 5 26.54 4.44 -78.07
C SER A 5 26.50 3.64 -76.80
N CYS A 6 27.43 3.88 -75.93
CA CYS A 6 27.42 3.34 -74.52
C CYS A 6 26.53 4.25 -73.66
N ILE A 7 25.50 3.66 -73.01
CA ILE A 7 24.69 4.33 -71.99
C ILE A 7 25.24 3.92 -70.63
N LEU A 8 25.75 4.90 -69.90
CA LEU A 8 26.23 4.74 -68.55
C LEU A 8 25.02 4.84 -67.62
N GLY A 9 24.67 3.69 -66.97
CA GLY A 9 23.62 3.69 -65.95
C GLY A 9 24.19 4.08 -64.60
N ILE A 10 23.64 5.16 -64.02
CA ILE A 10 23.96 5.60 -62.66
C ILE A 10 23.02 4.85 -61.70
N ALA A 11 23.56 3.95 -60.93
CA ALA A 11 22.84 3.30 -59.83
C ALA A 11 22.85 4.24 -58.62
N ALA A 12 21.70 4.78 -58.23
CA ALA A 12 21.54 5.54 -56.99
C ALA A 12 21.34 4.55 -55.82
N ALA A 13 22.32 4.49 -54.94
CA ALA A 13 22.23 3.77 -53.71
C ALA A 13 21.42 4.57 -52.68
N VAL A 14 20.21 4.10 -52.36
CA VAL A 14 19.40 4.66 -51.26
C VAL A 14 19.91 4.07 -49.92
N ALA A 15 20.62 4.86 -49.14
CA ALA A 15 21.00 4.52 -47.79
C ALA A 15 19.79 4.71 -46.86
N ALA A 16 19.19 3.58 -46.44
CA ALA A 16 18.16 3.58 -45.38
C ALA A 16 18.84 3.84 -44.03
N ALA A 17 18.75 5.03 -43.52
CA ALA A 17 19.15 5.35 -42.14
C ALA A 17 18.08 4.81 -41.19
N SER A 18 18.37 3.66 -40.58
CA SER A 18 17.57 3.12 -39.47
C SER A 18 17.79 3.99 -38.24
N ALA A 19 16.86 4.88 -37.96
CA ALA A 19 16.83 5.63 -36.69
C ALA A 19 16.55 4.65 -35.55
N LEU A 20 17.59 4.31 -34.82
CA LEU A 20 17.48 3.63 -33.51
C LEU A 20 16.86 4.65 -32.54
N LEU A 21 15.55 4.57 -32.35
CA LEU A 21 14.89 5.27 -31.24
C LEU A 21 15.45 4.69 -29.93
N PRO A 22 15.92 5.53 -28.99
CA PRO A 22 16.29 5.03 -27.69
C PRO A 22 15.03 4.46 -27.06
N MET A 23 14.98 3.15 -26.87
CA MET A 23 14.03 2.53 -25.98
C MET A 23 14.37 3.04 -24.57
N HIS A 24 13.67 4.08 -24.14
CA HIS A 24 13.57 4.37 -22.72
C HIS A 24 12.90 3.15 -22.11
N ALA A 25 13.70 2.25 -21.55
CA ALA A 25 13.20 1.24 -20.64
C ALA A 25 12.47 2.03 -19.55
N ALA A 26 11.13 1.94 -19.55
CA ALA A 26 10.35 2.38 -18.42
C ALA A 26 10.90 1.57 -17.24
N GLU A 27 11.74 2.19 -16.41
CA GLU A 27 12.08 1.63 -15.12
C GLU A 27 10.74 1.46 -14.41
N ALA A 28 10.29 0.21 -14.35
CA ALA A 28 9.12 -0.15 -13.54
C ALA A 28 9.43 0.41 -12.15
N GLN A 29 8.70 1.44 -11.78
CA GLN A 29 8.89 2.15 -10.52
C GLN A 29 8.71 1.12 -9.42
N ARG A 30 9.84 0.61 -8.88
CA ARG A 30 9.82 -0.42 -7.85
C ARG A 30 9.12 0.21 -6.66
N ASN A 31 8.01 -0.40 -6.25
CA ASN A 31 7.33 0.00 -5.03
C ASN A 31 8.36 0.03 -3.89
N PRO A 32 8.64 1.19 -3.28
CA PRO A 32 9.65 1.30 -2.23
C PRO A 32 9.23 0.61 -0.93
N LEU A 33 7.96 0.18 -0.81
CA LEU A 33 7.49 -0.58 0.34
C LEU A 33 7.99 -2.02 0.25
N ASP A 34 8.67 -2.46 1.28
CA ASP A 34 9.25 -3.80 1.37
C ASP A 34 8.46 -4.66 2.38
N TYR A 35 7.38 -5.26 1.89
CA TYR A 35 6.51 -6.13 2.70
C TYR A 35 7.20 -7.47 3.09
N ASN A 36 8.36 -7.80 2.50
CA ASN A 36 9.14 -8.97 2.90
C ASN A 36 10.16 -8.66 4.00
N ALA A 37 10.43 -7.38 4.26
CA ALA A 37 11.31 -6.98 5.34
C ALA A 37 10.70 -7.32 6.70
N ARG A 38 11.54 -7.56 7.70
CA ARG A 38 11.09 -7.74 9.07
C ARG A 38 10.28 -6.51 9.52
N ALA A 39 9.10 -6.74 10.08
CA ALA A 39 8.25 -5.69 10.61
C ALA A 39 8.92 -4.91 11.76
N ASN A 40 8.62 -3.62 11.86
CA ASN A 40 9.23 -2.70 12.84
C ASN A 40 8.86 -3.08 14.29
N PHE A 41 7.59 -3.47 14.52
CA PHE A 41 7.02 -3.74 15.84
C PHE A 41 6.62 -5.21 16.02
N GLY A 42 6.89 -6.07 15.03
CA GLY A 42 6.64 -7.50 15.13
C GLY A 42 5.36 -7.96 14.45
N GLY A 43 4.60 -8.81 15.11
CA GLY A 43 3.38 -9.40 14.58
C GLY A 43 3.01 -10.68 15.30
N GLY A 44 2.09 -11.45 14.73
CA GLY A 44 1.64 -12.68 15.33
C GLY A 44 0.61 -13.42 14.49
N THR A 45 0.07 -14.49 15.06
CA THR A 45 -1.04 -15.23 14.48
C THR A 45 -2.31 -14.88 15.24
N LEU A 46 -3.31 -14.41 14.50
CA LEU A 46 -4.67 -14.18 14.99
C LEU A 46 -5.57 -15.28 14.44
N ARG A 47 -6.45 -15.79 15.27
CA ARG A 47 -7.45 -16.79 14.88
C ARG A 47 -8.83 -16.25 15.18
N THR A 48 -9.80 -16.58 14.38
CA THR A 48 -11.21 -16.28 14.71
C THR A 48 -11.52 -16.62 16.17
N GLY A 49 -12.13 -15.67 16.86
CA GLY A 49 -12.42 -15.77 18.30
C GLY A 49 -11.21 -15.47 19.19
N PHE A 50 -10.23 -14.72 18.70
CA PHE A 50 -9.08 -14.33 19.50
C PHE A 50 -9.49 -13.49 20.72
N THR A 51 -8.71 -13.62 21.76
CA THR A 51 -8.87 -12.83 22.99
C THR A 51 -7.51 -12.30 23.46
N PRO A 52 -7.43 -11.05 23.97
CA PRO A 52 -8.52 -10.09 24.11
C PRO A 52 -9.05 -9.55 22.77
N ASP A 53 -10.30 -9.08 22.74
CA ASP A 53 -10.90 -8.39 21.60
C ASP A 53 -11.54 -7.07 22.10
N PRO A 54 -11.02 -5.87 21.67
CA PRO A 54 -9.95 -5.66 20.69
C PRO A 54 -8.57 -6.03 21.24
N TRP A 55 -7.68 -6.47 20.36
CA TRP A 55 -6.28 -6.64 20.71
C TRP A 55 -5.47 -5.43 20.24
N GLY A 56 -4.83 -4.73 21.19
CA GLY A 56 -4.08 -3.51 20.94
C GLY A 56 -2.57 -3.72 20.86
N PHE A 57 -1.94 -3.09 19.88
CA PHE A 57 -0.51 -3.16 19.62
C PHE A 57 0.07 -1.75 19.58
N PRO A 58 0.86 -1.35 20.62
CA PRO A 58 1.46 -0.02 20.66
C PRO A 58 2.55 0.12 19.59
N LEU A 59 2.62 1.30 18.99
CA LEU A 59 3.59 1.66 17.96
C LEU A 59 3.86 3.16 17.92
N THR A 60 4.73 3.56 17.01
CA THR A 60 4.87 4.96 16.59
C THR A 60 4.46 5.08 15.13
N ALA A 61 3.36 5.76 14.86
CA ALA A 61 2.87 6.04 13.52
C ALA A 61 3.81 6.97 12.75
N GLY A 62 3.91 6.75 11.44
CA GLY A 62 4.65 7.61 10.51
C GLY A 62 6.10 7.22 10.27
N GLY A 63 6.60 7.54 9.08
CA GLY A 63 7.94 7.18 8.61
C GLY A 63 9.05 8.16 9.03
N GLY A 64 8.69 9.30 9.60
CA GLY A 64 9.65 10.36 9.96
C GLY A 64 10.40 10.87 8.73
N ARG A 65 11.71 11.17 8.89
CA ARG A 65 12.54 11.76 7.80
C ARG A 65 12.73 10.86 6.57
N SER A 66 12.54 9.56 6.73
CA SER A 66 12.69 8.57 5.65
C SER A 66 11.34 8.00 5.22
N ALA A 67 10.28 8.76 5.44
CA ALA A 67 8.94 8.35 5.08
C ALA A 67 8.79 8.12 3.57
N VAL A 68 8.00 7.13 3.24
CA VAL A 68 7.51 6.88 1.89
C VAL A 68 6.14 7.53 1.76
N ASP A 69 5.96 8.38 0.78
CA ASP A 69 4.66 8.97 0.44
C ASP A 69 3.87 7.98 -0.41
N VAL A 70 2.82 7.41 0.17
CA VAL A 70 1.97 6.39 -0.45
C VAL A 70 1.25 6.94 -1.68
N SER A 71 0.89 8.22 -1.70
CA SER A 71 0.19 8.85 -2.82
C SER A 71 1.00 8.82 -4.13
N THR A 72 2.33 8.68 -4.04
CA THR A 72 3.23 8.61 -5.20
C THR A 72 3.40 7.21 -5.78
N LEU A 73 2.84 6.17 -5.13
CA LEU A 73 3.09 4.77 -5.47
C LEU A 73 2.10 4.20 -6.48
N GLY A 74 1.05 4.93 -6.83
CA GLY A 74 -0.02 4.44 -7.72
C GLY A 74 -0.84 3.30 -7.11
N LEU A 75 -0.86 3.16 -5.78
CA LEU A 75 -1.67 2.17 -5.10
C LEU A 75 -3.13 2.61 -5.05
N SER A 76 -4.04 1.64 -5.13
CA SER A 76 -5.48 1.87 -5.00
C SER A 76 -6.09 0.92 -3.97
N ASP A 77 -7.09 1.41 -3.25
CA ASP A 77 -7.89 0.60 -2.34
C ASP A 77 -8.70 -0.43 -3.13
N ALA A 78 -8.55 -1.71 -2.80
CA ALA A 78 -9.14 -2.80 -3.55
C ALA A 78 -10.67 -2.89 -3.46
N VAL A 79 -11.29 -2.20 -2.51
CA VAL A 79 -12.75 -2.20 -2.33
C VAL A 79 -13.39 -0.99 -2.99
N THR A 80 -12.82 0.20 -2.77
CA THR A 80 -13.37 1.45 -3.30
C THR A 80 -12.89 1.76 -4.71
N GLY A 81 -11.75 1.19 -5.13
CA GLY A 81 -11.06 1.51 -6.38
C GLY A 81 -10.41 2.90 -6.38
N GLN A 82 -10.51 3.64 -5.29
CA GLN A 82 -9.92 4.98 -5.18
C GLN A 82 -8.41 4.89 -4.97
N PRO A 83 -7.64 5.84 -5.51
CA PRO A 83 -6.22 5.94 -5.19
C PRO A 83 -6.00 6.08 -3.69
N CYS A 84 -4.98 5.40 -3.17
CA CYS A 84 -4.54 5.63 -1.79
C CYS A 84 -4.02 7.06 -1.68
N GLY A 85 -4.57 7.80 -0.73
CA GLY A 85 -4.31 9.20 -0.52
C GLY A 85 -2.93 9.47 0.10
N ARG A 86 -2.78 10.69 0.59
CA ARG A 86 -1.59 11.14 1.28
C ARG A 86 -1.40 10.33 2.57
N SER A 87 -0.26 9.68 2.69
CA SER A 87 0.11 8.86 3.84
C SER A 87 1.62 8.69 3.87
N PHE A 88 2.24 9.00 4.97
CA PHE A 88 3.69 8.90 5.15
C PHE A 88 4.01 7.74 6.07
N VAL A 89 4.49 6.65 5.48
CA VAL A 89 4.77 5.38 6.16
C VAL A 89 6.26 5.06 6.18
N THR A 90 6.67 4.09 7.00
CA THR A 90 8.00 3.49 6.92
C THR A 90 8.12 2.60 5.68
N ARG A 91 9.36 2.35 5.21
CA ARG A 91 9.60 1.42 4.10
C ARG A 91 9.18 -0.01 4.44
N ARG A 92 9.40 -0.45 5.69
CA ARG A 92 9.02 -1.77 6.18
C ARG A 92 7.62 -1.72 6.79
N PRO A 93 6.88 -2.82 6.80
CA PRO A 93 5.63 -2.86 7.56
C PRO A 93 5.89 -2.65 9.06
N ASP A 94 4.90 -2.13 9.73
CA ASP A 94 4.93 -2.00 11.18
C ASP A 94 4.60 -3.33 11.84
N PHE A 95 3.66 -4.08 11.25
CA PHE A 95 3.29 -5.42 11.72
C PHE A 95 3.09 -6.42 10.59
N HIS A 96 3.32 -7.69 10.89
CA HIS A 96 2.89 -8.84 10.11
C HIS A 96 1.90 -9.66 10.94
N PHE A 97 0.66 -9.75 10.51
CA PHE A 97 -0.32 -10.65 11.12
C PHE A 97 -0.69 -11.77 10.18
N THR A 98 -0.62 -13.01 10.67
CA THR A 98 -1.20 -14.16 9.97
C THR A 98 -2.58 -14.40 10.55
N PHE A 99 -3.61 -14.16 9.76
CA PHE A 99 -4.98 -14.43 10.17
C PHE A 99 -5.39 -15.85 9.75
N GLN A 100 -6.07 -16.56 10.64
CA GLN A 100 -6.63 -17.88 10.42
C GLN A 100 -8.16 -17.78 10.58
N ALA A 101 -8.85 -17.61 9.46
CA ALA A 101 -10.29 -17.46 9.42
C ALA A 101 -11.02 -18.75 9.80
N GLY A 102 -12.00 -18.66 10.69
CA GLY A 102 -12.95 -19.72 10.98
C GLY A 102 -14.14 -19.71 10.03
N GLN A 103 -14.98 -20.75 10.10
CA GLN A 103 -16.11 -20.92 9.16
C GLN A 103 -17.30 -19.96 9.38
N SER A 104 -17.46 -19.42 10.57
CA SER A 104 -18.63 -18.61 10.96
C SER A 104 -18.32 -17.13 11.14
N PHE A 105 -17.31 -16.64 10.44
CA PHE A 105 -16.75 -15.34 10.76
C PHE A 105 -17.02 -14.30 9.68
N SER A 106 -17.41 -13.08 10.08
CA SER A 106 -17.87 -12.05 9.14
C SER A 106 -17.01 -10.80 9.06
N LEU A 107 -16.26 -10.45 10.11
CA LEU A 107 -15.54 -9.19 10.22
C LEU A 107 -14.16 -9.36 10.86
N VAL A 108 -13.14 -8.73 10.28
CA VAL A 108 -11.96 -8.23 11.00
C VAL A 108 -11.82 -6.76 10.69
N ARG A 109 -11.74 -5.93 11.71
CA ARG A 109 -11.43 -4.51 11.58
C ARG A 109 -10.04 -4.25 12.14
N PHE A 110 -9.24 -3.51 11.38
CA PHE A 110 -8.04 -2.85 11.84
C PHE A 110 -8.32 -1.36 11.97
N TYR A 111 -8.02 -0.78 13.12
CA TYR A 111 -8.16 0.65 13.33
C TYR A 111 -7.02 1.20 14.18
N VAL A 112 -6.77 2.48 14.09
CA VAL A 112 -5.68 3.14 14.81
C VAL A 112 -6.24 4.22 15.70
N VAL A 113 -5.69 4.33 16.92
CA VAL A 113 -5.93 5.44 17.83
C VAL A 113 -4.59 6.07 18.19
N THR A 114 -4.46 7.37 17.97
CA THR A 114 -3.28 8.15 18.38
C THR A 114 -3.48 8.77 19.76
N ALA A 115 -2.40 8.87 20.53
CA ALA A 115 -2.46 9.36 21.91
C ALA A 115 -2.95 10.82 22.02
N ASN A 116 -2.75 11.63 20.97
CA ASN A 116 -3.03 13.08 20.98
C ASN A 116 -4.11 13.48 19.98
N GLY A 117 -4.89 12.52 19.44
CA GLY A 117 -5.83 12.80 18.37
C GLY A 117 -5.17 13.26 17.06
N ALA A 118 -3.86 12.95 16.90
CA ALA A 118 -3.13 13.30 15.70
C ALA A 118 -3.61 12.46 14.52
N ASP A 119 -3.59 13.07 13.36
CA ASP A 119 -4.03 12.49 12.09
C ASP A 119 -3.15 11.29 11.67
N ALA A 120 -3.73 10.11 11.68
CA ALA A 120 -3.09 8.84 11.35
C ALA A 120 -3.68 8.26 10.07
N THR A 121 -2.91 7.43 9.40
CA THR A 121 -3.33 6.71 8.20
C THR A 121 -3.06 5.22 8.34
N LEU A 122 -3.80 4.40 7.61
CA LEU A 122 -3.65 2.95 7.63
C LEU A 122 -3.51 2.41 6.20
N LEU A 123 -2.45 1.62 5.97
CA LEU A 123 -2.21 0.94 4.71
C LEU A 123 -1.99 -0.55 5.00
N ILE A 124 -2.67 -1.41 4.28
CA ILE A 124 -2.61 -2.86 4.46
C ILE A 124 -2.43 -3.57 3.12
N ASN A 125 -1.39 -4.41 3.03
CA ASN A 125 -1.26 -5.40 1.97
C ASN A 125 -1.88 -6.71 2.43
N GLN A 126 -2.82 -7.23 1.64
CA GLN A 126 -3.61 -8.42 1.95
C GLN A 126 -2.91 -9.71 1.51
N PRO A 127 -3.38 -10.90 1.95
CA PRO A 127 -2.86 -12.20 1.49
C PRO A 127 -2.89 -12.40 -0.03
N ASN A 128 -3.82 -11.75 -0.73
CA ASN A 128 -3.95 -11.77 -2.20
C ASN A 128 -3.13 -10.67 -2.89
N THR A 129 -2.24 -9.99 -2.16
CA THR A 129 -1.40 -8.87 -2.62
C THR A 129 -2.14 -7.59 -3.01
N GLN A 130 -3.44 -7.52 -2.78
CA GLN A 130 -4.20 -6.28 -2.98
C GLN A 130 -4.01 -5.34 -1.79
N TRP A 131 -4.15 -4.06 -2.08
CA TRP A 131 -3.98 -3.01 -1.08
C TRP A 131 -5.32 -2.52 -0.54
N ARG A 132 -5.34 -2.18 0.74
CA ARG A 132 -6.39 -1.41 1.39
C ARG A 132 -5.74 -0.19 2.03
N CYS A 133 -6.39 0.94 1.94
CA CYS A 133 -5.91 2.17 2.55
C CYS A 133 -7.09 3.01 3.08
N ASN A 134 -6.86 3.65 4.20
CA ASN A 134 -7.80 4.57 4.79
C ASN A 134 -7.04 5.66 5.54
N ASP A 135 -7.50 6.88 5.39
CA ASP A 135 -7.05 8.06 6.10
C ASP A 135 -8.00 8.31 7.28
N ASP A 136 -9.27 8.56 6.95
CA ASP A 136 -10.35 8.84 7.87
C ASP A 136 -11.43 7.77 7.79
N HIS A 137 -11.98 7.31 8.92
CA HIS A 137 -13.02 6.27 8.92
C HIS A 137 -14.36 6.72 8.32
N GLY A 138 -14.64 8.01 8.32
CA GLY A 138 -15.83 8.59 7.69
C GLY A 138 -17.18 8.35 8.43
N HIS A 139 -17.16 7.74 9.60
CA HIS A 139 -18.35 7.49 10.42
C HIS A 139 -18.58 8.63 11.40
N SER A 140 -19.74 9.28 11.35
CA SER A 140 -20.06 10.45 12.17
C SER A 140 -20.20 10.17 13.66
N ASP A 141 -20.41 8.93 14.03
CA ASP A 141 -20.70 8.45 15.39
C ASP A 141 -19.53 7.76 16.09
N TRP A 142 -18.36 7.65 15.40
CA TRP A 142 -17.18 6.96 15.96
C TRP A 142 -16.15 7.87 16.64
N GLY A 143 -16.49 9.04 17.05
CA GLY A 143 -15.55 9.92 17.75
C GLY A 143 -14.63 10.72 16.83
N ASN A 144 -13.30 10.60 17.01
CA ASN A 144 -12.34 11.37 16.20
C ASN A 144 -12.24 10.82 14.77
N ASN A 145 -12.74 11.55 13.79
CA ASN A 145 -12.76 11.18 12.39
C ASN A 145 -11.37 11.16 11.71
N LEU A 146 -10.33 11.71 12.35
CA LEU A 146 -8.94 11.64 11.86
C LEU A 146 -8.26 10.30 12.15
N MET A 147 -9.03 9.29 12.59
CA MET A 147 -8.54 7.95 12.87
C MET A 147 -8.94 7.00 11.75
N PRO A 148 -8.00 6.23 11.18
CA PRO A 148 -8.33 5.30 10.12
C PRO A 148 -8.93 4.00 10.65
N ALA A 149 -9.86 3.42 9.88
CA ALA A 149 -10.37 2.08 10.09
C ALA A 149 -10.57 1.33 8.77
N ILE A 150 -10.17 0.07 8.71
CA ILE A 150 -10.35 -0.79 7.54
C ILE A 150 -11.03 -2.08 7.94
N ASP A 151 -12.19 -2.32 7.35
CA ASP A 151 -12.98 -3.51 7.54
C ASP A 151 -12.70 -4.54 6.44
N PHE A 152 -12.51 -5.78 6.87
CA PHE A 152 -12.46 -6.95 6.00
C PHE A 152 -13.70 -7.81 6.28
N GLN A 153 -14.65 -7.76 5.36
CA GLN A 153 -15.81 -8.63 5.41
C GLN A 153 -15.40 -10.02 4.90
N ARG A 154 -15.60 -11.04 5.74
CA ARG A 154 -15.13 -12.41 5.48
C ARG A 154 -13.64 -12.45 5.11
N PRO A 155 -12.76 -12.05 6.05
CA PRO A 155 -11.33 -11.94 5.81
C PRO A 155 -10.72 -13.26 5.33
N ALA A 156 -9.85 -13.20 4.34
CA ALA A 156 -9.10 -14.36 3.89
C ALA A 156 -8.07 -14.79 4.95
N SER A 157 -7.84 -16.10 5.07
CA SER A 157 -6.69 -16.59 5.81
C SER A 157 -5.40 -16.24 5.10
N GLY A 158 -4.37 -15.87 5.85
CA GLY A 158 -3.05 -15.52 5.31
C GLY A 158 -2.43 -14.31 5.99
N ARG A 159 -1.33 -13.82 5.42
CA ARG A 159 -0.56 -12.72 5.98
C ARG A 159 -1.11 -11.37 5.54
N TYR A 160 -1.26 -10.49 6.51
CA TYR A 160 -1.57 -9.08 6.35
C TYR A 160 -0.34 -8.28 6.78
N ASP A 161 0.19 -7.46 5.90
CA ASP A 161 1.31 -6.57 6.16
C ASP A 161 0.78 -5.16 6.37
N ILE A 162 1.07 -4.55 7.52
CA ILE A 162 0.39 -3.36 8.00
C ILE A 162 1.38 -2.23 8.20
N TRP A 163 1.04 -1.06 7.68
CA TRP A 163 1.72 0.21 7.91
C TRP A 163 0.75 1.20 8.56
N VAL A 164 1.21 1.84 9.61
CA VAL A 164 0.52 2.95 10.26
C VAL A 164 1.28 4.23 9.97
N GLY A 165 0.70 5.04 9.12
CA GLY A 165 1.26 6.30 8.66
C GLY A 165 0.73 7.50 9.42
N THR A 166 1.16 8.67 8.95
CA THR A 166 0.65 9.97 9.34
C THR A 166 0.29 10.77 8.10
N TYR A 167 -0.67 11.66 8.21
CA TYR A 167 -1.01 12.58 7.12
C TYR A 167 0.12 13.58 6.84
N ASP A 168 0.89 13.95 7.87
CA ASP A 168 2.02 14.87 7.77
C ASP A 168 3.37 14.14 7.65
N ALA A 169 4.19 14.53 6.67
CA ALA A 169 5.46 13.90 6.32
C ALA A 169 6.48 13.82 7.45
N SER A 170 6.53 14.83 8.32
CA SER A 170 7.51 14.93 9.41
C SER A 170 7.01 14.38 10.73
N SER A 171 5.74 14.03 10.81
CA SER A 171 5.10 13.60 12.05
C SER A 171 5.50 12.19 12.44
N ARG A 172 5.58 11.99 13.75
CA ARG A 172 5.71 10.68 14.41
C ARG A 172 4.92 10.72 15.68
N ASN A 173 3.85 9.92 15.74
CA ASN A 173 2.89 10.00 16.84
C ASN A 173 2.78 8.66 17.55
N PRO A 174 2.81 8.64 18.90
CA PRO A 174 2.44 7.44 19.64
C PRO A 174 1.02 7.03 19.29
N ALA A 175 0.85 5.77 18.93
CA ALA A 175 -0.40 5.21 18.50
C ALA A 175 -0.58 3.77 18.98
N THR A 176 -1.80 3.27 18.89
CA THR A 176 -2.12 1.87 19.06
C THR A 176 -2.91 1.40 17.84
N LEU A 177 -2.41 0.35 17.19
CA LEU A 177 -3.16 -0.42 16.22
C LEU A 177 -4.04 -1.41 16.97
N PHE A 178 -5.32 -1.39 16.72
CA PHE A 178 -6.26 -2.36 17.25
C PHE A 178 -6.73 -3.31 16.16
N VAL A 179 -6.94 -4.56 16.55
CA VAL A 179 -7.58 -5.58 15.72
C VAL A 179 -8.79 -6.11 16.47
N THR A 180 -9.93 -6.18 15.81
CA THR A 180 -11.19 -6.62 16.42
C THR A 180 -12.04 -7.40 15.44
N GLU A 181 -12.86 -8.28 15.98
CA GLU A 181 -13.92 -9.01 15.28
C GLU A 181 -15.32 -8.47 15.64
N LEU A 182 -15.38 -7.52 16.56
CA LEU A 182 -16.62 -6.94 17.05
C LEU A 182 -16.91 -5.60 16.37
N ASP A 183 -18.10 -5.46 15.80
CA ASP A 183 -18.52 -4.23 15.12
C ASP A 183 -18.62 -3.04 16.08
N SER A 184 -18.87 -3.29 17.36
CA SER A 184 -18.91 -2.27 18.41
C SER A 184 -17.56 -1.65 18.75
N ASN A 185 -16.44 -2.26 18.33
CA ASN A 185 -15.10 -1.74 18.57
C ASN A 185 -14.63 -0.92 17.38
N HIS A 186 -14.34 0.36 17.63
CA HIS A 186 -13.94 1.32 16.58
C HIS A 186 -13.12 2.47 17.21
N PRO A 187 -12.52 3.37 16.40
CA PRO A 187 -11.79 4.53 16.90
C PRO A 187 -12.61 5.45 17.79
#